data_57d4c37f76b693679a8c733867ba091f
#
_entry.id   57d4c37f76b693679a8c733867ba091f
#
_cell.length_a   1.000
_cell.length_b   1.000
_cell.length_c   1.000
_cell.angle_alpha   90.00
_cell.angle_beta   90.00
_cell.angle_gamma   90.00
#
_symmetry.space_group_name_H-M   'P 1'
#
loop_
_entity.id
_entity.type
_entity.pdbx_description
1 polymer ?
#
loop_
_entity_poly.entity_id
_entity_poly.type
_entity_poly.pdbx_seq_one_letter_code
_entity_poly.pdbx_strand_id
1 'polypeptide(L)'
;MSDVPCGFYMAAQKGYGMKRSWFLIVLCLPLLLCGCAQKSAEREFFAMDTVMQLRAYGPAAEDALAQAEAEIYRLEGVLSCRDEQAALARLNEPGGGTAGEETAALLQTALTLCEQTGGAYDPALGALSEAWGFSTGAYRVPEPDALAEAMQSSGAGLVQLDGISVTLTNGAQLDLGGIAKGYAAGRVRTILREAGVTSAIISLGGNVAAVGKKPDGSAWTVGLQDPDRPEAYFGTVSIEDACVVTSGAYQRYFEENGVCYHHILDPHTGCPAESGVKSVSVVAQDDTLADALSTALFVMGLDAGAELWNSSGLSFEAVFVTDDNTVWITPGLAGRYRSDRPYQILE
;
A
#
# COMPACT_ATOMS: atom_id res chain seq x y z
N MET A 1 34.95 -40.30 29.04
CA MET A 1 35.63 -41.52 28.62
C MET A 1 35.78 -41.37 27.15
N SER A 2 36.92 -40.98 26.83
CA SER A 2 38.15 -41.44 26.20
C SER A 2 38.05 -41.39 24.67
N ASP A 3 38.94 -40.93 23.89
CA ASP A 3 40.28 -40.35 23.95
C ASP A 3 40.69 -40.10 22.49
N VAL A 4 41.42 -39.04 22.27
CA VAL A 4 42.20 -38.76 21.05
C VAL A 4 43.40 -39.75 21.01
N PRO A 5 44.01 -40.10 19.84
CA PRO A 5 45.22 -39.32 19.61
C PRO A 5 45.61 -38.96 18.16
N CYS A 6 46.34 -37.91 18.15
CA CYS A 6 47.36 -37.38 17.26
C CYS A 6 48.39 -38.39 16.73
N GLY A 7 48.85 -38.20 15.49
CA GLY A 7 49.99 -38.92 14.93
C GLY A 7 50.68 -38.16 13.81
N PHE A 8 51.75 -37.46 14.18
CA PHE A 8 52.79 -36.91 13.29
C PHE A 8 53.58 -38.01 12.59
N TYR A 9 53.94 -37.80 11.33
CA TYR A 9 55.20 -38.33 10.81
C TYR A 9 55.83 -37.38 9.79
N MET A 10 57.08 -36.98 10.13
CA MET A 10 58.07 -36.31 9.29
C MET A 10 58.99 -37.38 8.63
N ALA A 11 59.40 -37.10 7.39
CA ALA A 11 60.75 -37.47 6.86
C ALA A 11 60.88 -36.85 5.46
N ALA A 12 61.70 -35.95 5.21
CA ALA A 12 63.15 -35.76 5.04
C ALA A 12 63.62 -36.00 3.58
N GLN A 13 63.99 -34.89 2.96
CA GLN A 13 65.06 -34.47 2.07
C GLN A 13 65.65 -35.47 1.06
N LYS A 14 65.81 -34.99 -0.17
CA LYS A 14 67.05 -34.85 -0.97
C LYS A 14 66.77 -34.11 -2.27
N GLY A 15 67.34 -33.16 -2.69
CA GLY A 15 68.11 -32.21 -3.26
C GLY A 15 68.57 -32.54 -4.67
N TYR A 16 68.66 -31.58 -5.52
CA TYR A 16 69.55 -31.22 -6.58
C TYR A 16 68.88 -30.58 -7.79
N GLY A 17 69.40 -29.43 -8.23
CA GLY A 17 69.27 -29.02 -9.62
C GLY A 17 68.80 -27.67 -9.90
N MET A 18 69.66 -26.68 -9.75
CA MET A 18 69.45 -25.27 -10.17
C MET A 18 69.44 -25.18 -11.71
N LYS A 19 68.33 -24.77 -12.31
CA LYS A 19 68.36 -24.12 -13.62
C LYS A 19 67.52 -22.86 -13.57
N ARG A 20 68.18 -21.72 -13.84
CA ARG A 20 67.65 -20.39 -14.07
C ARG A 20 66.60 -20.48 -15.17
N SER A 21 65.40 -20.05 -14.90
CA SER A 21 64.46 -19.55 -15.92
C SER A 21 63.42 -18.68 -15.30
N TRP A 22 63.47 -17.41 -15.64
CA TRP A 22 62.47 -16.37 -15.74
C TRP A 22 61.33 -16.35 -14.69
N PHE A 23 61.48 -15.45 -13.73
CA PHE A 23 60.43 -14.96 -12.88
C PHE A 23 59.39 -14.24 -13.76
N LEU A 24 58.32 -14.94 -14.14
CA LEU A 24 57.05 -14.37 -14.45
C LEU A 24 56.39 -14.08 -13.11
N ILE A 25 56.51 -12.85 -12.63
CA ILE A 25 55.68 -12.32 -11.54
C ILE A 25 54.28 -12.20 -12.13
N VAL A 26 53.47 -13.26 -11.96
CA VAL A 26 52.03 -13.14 -12.05
C VAL A 26 51.62 -12.37 -10.80
N LEU A 27 51.50 -11.06 -10.99
CA LEU A 27 50.82 -10.17 -10.05
C LEU A 27 49.36 -10.62 -10.02
N CYS A 28 49.01 -11.59 -9.18
CA CYS A 28 47.63 -11.84 -8.78
C CYS A 28 47.18 -10.57 -8.05
N LEU A 29 46.61 -9.64 -8.82
CA LEU A 29 45.76 -8.60 -8.29
C LEU A 29 44.58 -9.34 -7.62
N PRO A 30 44.45 -9.33 -6.28
CA PRO A 30 43.18 -9.73 -5.70
C PRO A 30 42.21 -8.67 -6.19
N LEU A 31 41.38 -9.00 -7.16
CA LEU A 31 40.10 -8.33 -7.35
C LEU A 31 39.39 -8.45 -6.00
N LEU A 32 39.63 -7.47 -5.18
CA LEU A 32 38.75 -7.13 -4.07
C LEU A 32 37.38 -6.84 -4.73
N LEU A 33 36.62 -7.90 -4.96
CA LEU A 33 35.19 -7.85 -4.99
C LEU A 33 34.77 -7.46 -3.57
N CYS A 34 35.08 -6.23 -3.17
CA CYS A 34 34.27 -5.51 -2.21
C CYS A 34 32.91 -5.40 -2.91
N GLY A 35 32.06 -6.38 -2.72
CA GLY A 35 30.64 -6.17 -2.81
C GLY A 35 30.38 -5.02 -1.83
N CYS A 36 30.39 -3.77 -2.34
CA CYS A 36 29.91 -2.65 -1.59
C CYS A 36 28.46 -2.98 -1.25
N ALA A 37 28.22 -3.49 -0.03
CA ALA A 37 26.88 -3.50 0.52
C ALA A 37 26.41 -2.04 0.41
N GLN A 38 25.45 -1.81 -0.47
CA GLN A 38 24.96 -0.45 -0.68
C GLN A 38 24.42 0.04 0.66
N LYS A 39 24.91 1.20 1.13
CA LYS A 39 24.46 1.77 2.40
C LYS A 39 22.94 1.86 2.37
N SER A 40 22.27 1.35 3.40
CA SER A 40 20.82 1.44 3.56
C SER A 40 20.48 2.27 4.78
N ALA A 41 19.32 2.88 4.75
CA ALA A 41 18.67 3.53 5.87
C ALA A 41 17.24 3.00 6.00
N GLU A 42 16.72 3.00 7.22
CA GLU A 42 15.40 2.53 7.56
C GLU A 42 14.73 3.49 8.54
N ARG A 43 13.41 3.64 8.41
CA ARG A 43 12.55 4.38 9.33
C ARG A 43 11.34 3.53 9.66
N GLU A 44 10.99 3.48 10.94
CA GLU A 44 9.73 2.91 11.41
C GLU A 44 9.11 3.90 12.40
N PHE A 45 7.86 4.26 12.15
CA PHE A 45 7.11 5.23 12.96
C PHE A 45 5.60 4.99 12.81
N PHE A 46 4.80 5.65 13.64
CA PHE A 46 3.35 5.55 13.59
C PHE A 46 2.76 6.86 13.04
N ALA A 47 1.97 6.77 11.97
CA ALA A 47 1.22 7.88 11.39
C ALA A 47 0.00 7.35 10.64
N MET A 48 -1.01 8.19 10.38
CA MET A 48 -2.25 7.83 9.65
C MET A 48 -2.90 6.54 10.20
N ASP A 49 -2.93 6.39 11.53
CA ASP A 49 -3.48 5.23 12.26
C ASP A 49 -2.79 3.89 11.99
N THR A 50 -1.54 3.88 11.52
CA THR A 50 -0.83 2.63 11.22
C THR A 50 0.68 2.75 11.37
N VAL A 51 1.37 1.60 11.36
CA VAL A 51 2.82 1.55 11.33
C VAL A 51 3.32 1.81 9.90
N MET A 52 4.25 2.74 9.79
CA MET A 52 4.95 3.10 8.57
C MET A 52 6.35 2.51 8.60
N GLN A 53 6.77 1.86 7.51
CA GLN A 53 8.11 1.30 7.37
C GLN A 53 8.70 1.74 6.03
N LEU A 54 9.82 2.43 6.08
CA LEU A 54 10.52 2.93 4.92
C LEU A 54 11.95 2.38 4.92
N ARG A 55 12.40 1.86 3.78
CA ARG A 55 13.78 1.44 3.57
C ARG A 55 14.29 1.96 2.23
N ALA A 56 15.42 2.62 2.24
CA ALA A 56 16.06 3.15 1.05
C ALA A 56 17.55 2.79 1.00
N TYR A 57 18.11 2.76 -0.20
CA TYR A 57 19.48 2.38 -0.45
C TYR A 57 20.22 3.52 -1.18
N GLY A 58 21.46 3.71 -0.82
CA GLY A 58 22.35 4.72 -1.42
C GLY A 58 22.81 5.79 -0.42
N PRO A 59 23.69 6.70 -0.86
CA PRO A 59 24.28 7.69 0.02
C PRO A 59 23.27 8.73 0.54
N ALA A 60 22.23 9.04 -0.22
CA ALA A 60 21.18 9.99 0.15
C ALA A 60 20.05 9.39 0.97
N ALA A 61 20.06 8.06 1.24
CA ALA A 61 18.92 7.34 1.83
C ALA A 61 18.48 7.91 3.17
N GLU A 62 19.41 8.23 4.07
CA GLU A 62 19.10 8.73 5.43
C GLU A 62 18.34 10.06 5.39
N ASP A 63 18.89 11.04 4.65
CA ASP A 63 18.30 12.37 4.55
C ASP A 63 16.96 12.34 3.79
N ALA A 64 16.86 11.51 2.75
CA ALA A 64 15.64 11.35 1.97
C ALA A 64 14.52 10.70 2.78
N LEU A 65 14.84 9.69 3.61
CA LEU A 65 13.86 9.07 4.50
C LEU A 65 13.41 10.02 5.61
N ALA A 66 14.29 10.89 6.12
CA ALA A 66 13.89 11.91 7.10
C ALA A 66 12.91 12.93 6.50
N GLN A 67 13.12 13.33 5.23
CA GLN A 67 12.18 14.19 4.51
C GLN A 67 10.84 13.48 4.23
N ALA A 68 10.90 12.22 3.84
CA ALA A 68 9.70 11.40 3.62
C ALA A 68 8.85 11.24 4.89
N GLU A 69 9.48 10.97 6.03
CA GLU A 69 8.80 10.90 7.34
C GLU A 69 8.13 12.23 7.67
N ALA A 70 8.85 13.36 7.53
CA ALA A 70 8.29 14.69 7.77
C ALA A 70 7.09 14.99 6.85
N GLU A 71 7.15 14.57 5.59
CA GLU A 71 6.05 14.74 4.63
C GLU A 71 4.81 13.91 5.03
N ILE A 72 4.99 12.68 5.51
CA ILE A 72 3.88 11.85 5.99
C ILE A 72 3.18 12.52 7.16
N TYR A 73 3.92 13.03 8.17
CA TYR A 73 3.32 13.76 9.28
C TYR A 73 2.63 15.05 8.83
N ARG A 74 3.20 15.77 7.86
CA ARG A 74 2.54 16.95 7.27
C ARG A 74 1.21 16.57 6.62
N LEU A 75 1.18 15.49 5.83
CA LEU A 75 -0.02 15.01 5.16
C LEU A 75 -1.08 14.52 6.15
N GLU A 76 -0.68 13.86 7.24
CA GLU A 76 -1.60 13.50 8.32
C GLU A 76 -2.28 14.74 8.90
N GLY A 77 -1.53 15.79 9.22
CA GLY A 77 -2.07 17.07 9.71
C GLY A 77 -2.93 17.84 8.68
N VAL A 78 -2.89 17.46 7.40
CA VAL A 78 -3.72 18.05 6.34
C VAL A 78 -4.96 17.21 6.06
N LEU A 79 -4.81 15.88 5.98
CA LEU A 79 -5.81 14.94 5.46
C LEU A 79 -6.58 14.17 6.54
N SER A 80 -6.28 14.37 7.82
CA SER A 80 -7.03 13.77 8.91
C SER A 80 -8.46 14.34 8.96
N CYS A 81 -9.46 13.46 9.01
CA CYS A 81 -10.83 13.84 9.32
C CYS A 81 -11.11 13.83 10.84
N ARG A 82 -10.17 13.36 11.67
CA ARG A 82 -10.32 13.22 13.13
C ARG A 82 -9.64 14.31 13.92
N ASP A 83 -8.54 14.85 13.41
CA ASP A 83 -7.85 15.98 14.04
C ASP A 83 -8.58 17.27 13.66
N GLU A 84 -9.28 17.89 14.62
CA GLU A 84 -10.02 19.14 14.43
C GLU A 84 -9.14 20.28 13.88
N GLN A 85 -7.82 20.19 14.03
CA GLN A 85 -6.89 21.16 13.49
C GLN A 85 -6.48 20.87 12.04
N ALA A 86 -6.78 19.69 11.52
CA ALA A 86 -6.45 19.32 10.14
C ALA A 86 -7.29 20.12 9.13
N ALA A 87 -6.72 20.32 7.95
CA ALA A 87 -7.41 21.08 6.90
C ALA A 87 -8.69 20.39 6.43
N LEU A 88 -8.67 19.05 6.30
CA LEU A 88 -9.83 18.26 5.90
C LEU A 88 -10.97 18.33 6.96
N ALA A 89 -10.64 18.24 8.24
CA ALA A 89 -11.64 18.34 9.31
C ALA A 89 -12.34 19.69 9.30
N ARG A 90 -11.63 20.79 9.00
CA ARG A 90 -12.24 22.12 8.85
C ARG A 90 -13.14 22.23 7.62
N LEU A 91 -12.83 21.49 6.54
CA LEU A 91 -13.72 21.40 5.38
C LEU A 91 -15.02 20.65 5.70
N ASN A 92 -15.01 19.77 6.71
CA ASN A 92 -16.18 19.06 7.19
C ASN A 92 -17.08 19.90 8.14
N GLU A 93 -16.70 21.14 8.43
CA GLU A 93 -17.62 22.09 9.09
C GLU A 93 -18.83 22.40 8.20
N PRO A 94 -19.99 22.74 8.78
CA PRO A 94 -21.20 22.97 8.02
C PRO A 94 -21.03 23.97 6.86
N GLY A 95 -21.32 23.49 5.64
CA GLY A 95 -21.24 24.30 4.43
C GLY A 95 -19.91 24.20 3.67
N GLY A 96 -18.88 23.54 4.23
CA GLY A 96 -17.58 23.43 3.58
C GLY A 96 -16.65 24.61 3.87
N GLY A 97 -15.74 24.92 2.92
CA GLY A 97 -14.74 25.97 3.11
C GLY A 97 -13.78 26.10 1.93
N THR A 98 -12.62 26.70 2.21
CA THR A 98 -11.55 26.85 1.23
C THR A 98 -10.46 25.82 1.52
N ALA A 99 -10.23 24.92 0.59
CA ALA A 99 -9.13 23.94 0.65
C ALA A 99 -7.79 24.60 0.26
N GLY A 100 -6.68 24.00 0.70
CA GLY A 100 -5.39 24.25 0.05
C GLY A 100 -5.37 23.64 -1.35
N GLU A 101 -4.51 24.16 -2.24
CA GLU A 101 -4.41 23.66 -3.63
C GLU A 101 -4.15 22.14 -3.69
N GLU A 102 -3.29 21.61 -2.81
CA GLU A 102 -2.98 20.19 -2.71
C GLU A 102 -4.21 19.35 -2.32
N THR A 103 -4.95 19.77 -1.30
CA THR A 103 -6.17 19.09 -0.86
C THR A 103 -7.25 19.15 -1.91
N ALA A 104 -7.42 20.29 -2.58
CA ALA A 104 -8.38 20.45 -3.67
C ALA A 104 -8.05 19.54 -4.86
N ALA A 105 -6.77 19.44 -5.24
CA ALA A 105 -6.32 18.56 -6.31
C ALA A 105 -6.55 17.07 -5.96
N LEU A 106 -6.27 16.67 -4.72
CA LEU A 106 -6.55 15.31 -4.26
C LEU A 106 -8.06 15.02 -4.22
N LEU A 107 -8.87 15.98 -3.74
CA LEU A 107 -10.34 15.86 -3.74
C LEU A 107 -10.88 15.75 -5.16
N GLN A 108 -10.36 16.53 -6.11
CA GLN A 108 -10.74 16.41 -7.51
C GLN A 108 -10.42 15.02 -8.07
N THR A 109 -9.24 14.47 -7.73
CA THR A 109 -8.87 13.10 -8.10
C THR A 109 -9.83 12.09 -7.48
N ALA A 110 -10.17 12.24 -6.21
CA ALA A 110 -11.09 11.38 -5.49
C ALA A 110 -12.52 11.40 -6.10
N LEU A 111 -13.04 12.58 -6.44
CA LEU A 111 -14.33 12.73 -7.11
C LEU A 111 -14.33 12.12 -8.52
N THR A 112 -13.22 12.26 -9.26
CA THR A 112 -13.07 11.63 -10.57
C THR A 112 -13.07 10.10 -10.48
N LEU A 113 -12.36 9.54 -9.49
CA LEU A 113 -12.34 8.10 -9.24
C LEU A 113 -13.69 7.58 -8.74
N CYS A 114 -14.42 8.37 -7.96
CA CYS A 114 -15.80 8.06 -7.58
C CYS A 114 -16.68 7.89 -8.84
N GLU A 115 -16.63 8.83 -9.78
CA GLU A 115 -17.37 8.75 -11.04
C GLU A 115 -16.93 7.53 -11.88
N GLN A 116 -15.62 7.31 -12.04
CA GLN A 116 -15.08 6.21 -12.83
C GLN A 116 -15.38 4.82 -12.26
N THR A 117 -15.60 4.72 -10.96
CA THR A 117 -15.97 3.48 -10.27
C THR A 117 -17.48 3.34 -10.04
N GLY A 118 -18.30 4.23 -10.62
CA GLY A 118 -19.75 4.22 -10.45
C GLY A 118 -20.20 4.41 -9.00
N GLY A 119 -19.40 5.12 -8.20
CA GLY A 119 -19.66 5.38 -6.78
C GLY A 119 -19.15 4.28 -5.84
N ALA A 120 -18.56 3.20 -6.32
CA ALA A 120 -18.05 2.14 -5.43
C ALA A 120 -16.90 2.60 -4.53
N TYR A 121 -16.08 3.54 -4.99
CA TYR A 121 -15.25 4.40 -4.15
C TYR A 121 -15.93 5.77 -4.03
N ASP A 122 -16.15 6.26 -2.81
CA ASP A 122 -16.75 7.58 -2.58
C ASP A 122 -15.98 8.32 -1.47
N PRO A 123 -15.48 9.56 -1.72
CA PRO A 123 -14.75 10.35 -0.75
C PRO A 123 -15.63 11.06 0.29
N ALA A 124 -16.95 10.93 0.21
CA ALA A 124 -17.90 11.65 1.05
C ALA A 124 -18.74 10.69 1.94
N LEU A 125 -18.08 9.69 2.52
CA LEU A 125 -18.68 8.71 3.44
C LEU A 125 -18.40 9.01 4.92
N GLY A 126 -17.95 10.22 5.26
CA GLY A 126 -17.60 10.58 6.64
C GLY A 126 -18.75 10.40 7.62
N ALA A 127 -19.98 10.79 7.24
CA ALA A 127 -21.16 10.60 8.07
C ALA A 127 -21.48 9.12 8.33
N LEU A 128 -21.34 8.25 7.31
CA LEU A 128 -21.46 6.80 7.49
C LEU A 128 -20.35 6.22 8.37
N SER A 129 -19.09 6.63 8.13
CA SER A 129 -17.94 6.22 8.94
C SER A 129 -18.12 6.59 10.42
N GLU A 130 -18.73 7.74 10.70
CA GLU A 130 -19.09 8.19 12.06
C GLU A 130 -20.25 7.39 12.64
N ALA A 131 -21.30 7.12 11.87
CA ALA A 131 -22.46 6.36 12.32
C ALA A 131 -22.06 4.95 12.78
N TRP A 132 -21.17 4.27 12.05
CA TRP A 132 -20.57 2.97 12.40
C TRP A 132 -19.50 3.08 13.48
N GLY A 133 -19.01 4.28 13.79
CA GLY A 133 -17.94 4.53 14.76
C GLY A 133 -16.53 4.23 14.24
N PHE A 134 -16.34 4.03 12.93
CA PHE A 134 -15.01 3.78 12.35
C PHE A 134 -14.13 5.01 12.40
N SER A 135 -14.67 6.21 12.22
CA SER A 135 -13.92 7.47 12.33
C SER A 135 -13.57 7.83 13.77
N THR A 136 -14.37 7.44 14.75
CA THR A 136 -14.22 7.80 16.17
C THR A 136 -13.57 6.72 17.03
N GLY A 137 -13.51 5.47 16.55
CA GLY A 137 -13.12 4.30 17.33
C GLY A 137 -14.19 3.80 18.31
N ALA A 138 -15.37 4.45 18.34
CA ALA A 138 -16.52 4.05 19.13
C ALA A 138 -17.44 3.12 18.31
N TYR A 139 -16.93 1.95 17.98
CA TYR A 139 -17.59 0.98 17.11
C TYR A 139 -18.99 0.59 17.59
N ARG A 140 -19.94 0.54 16.67
CA ARG A 140 -21.33 0.16 16.92
C ARG A 140 -22.05 -0.19 15.62
N VAL A 141 -23.07 -0.99 15.71
CA VAL A 141 -24.07 -1.13 14.64
C VAL A 141 -25.05 0.04 14.77
N PRO A 142 -25.18 0.92 13.76
CA PRO A 142 -26.10 2.04 13.85
C PRO A 142 -27.55 1.58 13.86
N GLU A 143 -28.40 2.27 14.62
CA GLU A 143 -29.85 2.07 14.56
C GLU A 143 -30.37 2.44 13.16
N PRO A 144 -31.44 1.81 12.66
CA PRO A 144 -31.94 2.02 11.29
C PRO A 144 -32.19 3.49 10.93
N ASP A 145 -32.73 4.29 11.85
CA ASP A 145 -32.99 5.72 11.61
C ASP A 145 -31.68 6.51 11.51
N ALA A 146 -30.69 6.21 12.34
CA ALA A 146 -29.37 6.84 12.29
C ALA A 146 -28.60 6.46 11.01
N LEU A 147 -28.72 5.21 10.56
CA LEU A 147 -28.13 4.80 9.28
C LEU A 147 -28.79 5.52 8.10
N ALA A 148 -30.14 5.64 8.12
CA ALA A 148 -30.87 6.35 7.07
C ALA A 148 -30.51 7.86 7.02
N GLU A 149 -30.29 8.51 8.17
CA GLU A 149 -29.81 9.90 8.26
C GLU A 149 -28.37 10.02 7.72
N ALA A 150 -27.46 9.12 8.14
CA ALA A 150 -26.09 9.10 7.64
C ALA A 150 -26.03 8.89 6.12
N MET A 151 -26.88 8.02 5.57
CA MET A 151 -27.00 7.83 4.11
C MET A 151 -27.43 9.12 3.38
N GLN A 152 -28.36 9.91 3.94
CA GLN A 152 -28.76 11.20 3.36
C GLN A 152 -27.65 12.25 3.40
N SER A 153 -26.69 12.09 4.31
CA SER A 153 -25.53 12.96 4.51
C SER A 153 -24.24 12.39 3.88
N SER A 154 -24.36 11.39 3.00
CA SER A 154 -23.22 10.73 2.36
C SER A 154 -23.37 10.71 0.85
N GLY A 155 -22.23 10.73 0.18
CA GLY A 155 -22.13 10.63 -1.28
C GLY A 155 -21.52 11.83 -1.95
N ALA A 156 -20.70 11.57 -2.96
CA ALA A 156 -19.98 12.58 -3.74
C ALA A 156 -20.90 13.61 -4.42
N GLY A 157 -22.17 13.26 -4.67
CA GLY A 157 -23.18 14.19 -5.23
C GLY A 157 -23.50 15.39 -4.31
N LEU A 158 -23.14 15.32 -3.03
CA LEU A 158 -23.30 16.38 -2.05
C LEU A 158 -22.09 17.33 -1.97
N VAL A 159 -21.03 17.04 -2.72
CA VAL A 159 -19.77 17.78 -2.74
C VAL A 159 -19.67 18.60 -4.02
N GLN A 160 -19.48 19.90 -3.89
CA GLN A 160 -19.15 20.78 -5.01
C GLN A 160 -17.73 21.32 -4.82
N LEU A 161 -16.90 21.19 -5.84
CA LEU A 161 -15.54 21.71 -5.87
C LEU A 161 -15.43 22.70 -7.04
N ASP A 162 -15.15 23.97 -6.72
CA ASP A 162 -14.87 25.03 -7.69
C ASP A 162 -13.50 25.65 -7.38
N GLY A 163 -12.49 25.26 -8.16
CA GLY A 163 -11.09 25.59 -7.88
C GLY A 163 -10.66 25.04 -6.51
N ILE A 164 -10.49 25.89 -5.52
CA ILE A 164 -10.18 25.51 -4.13
C ILE A 164 -11.37 25.67 -3.18
N SER A 165 -12.51 26.10 -3.68
CA SER A 165 -13.73 26.25 -2.87
C SER A 165 -14.49 24.92 -2.82
N VAL A 166 -14.70 24.41 -1.62
CA VAL A 166 -15.46 23.20 -1.35
C VAL A 166 -16.77 23.57 -0.70
N THR A 167 -17.88 23.13 -1.27
CA THR A 167 -19.22 23.27 -0.67
C THR A 167 -19.75 21.89 -0.35
N LEU A 168 -20.16 21.70 0.89
CA LEU A 168 -20.79 20.47 1.38
C LEU A 168 -22.27 20.76 1.69
N THR A 169 -23.17 19.96 1.14
CA THR A 169 -24.61 20.07 1.34
C THR A 169 -25.15 18.92 2.19
N ASN A 170 -26.32 19.07 2.79
CA ASN A 170 -26.99 18.06 3.61
C ASN A 170 -26.16 17.46 4.75
N GLY A 171 -25.18 18.19 5.29
CA GLY A 171 -24.31 17.67 6.34
C GLY A 171 -23.28 16.65 5.85
N ALA A 172 -22.98 16.63 4.56
CA ALA A 172 -21.96 15.73 4.00
C ALA A 172 -20.60 15.96 4.67
N GLN A 173 -19.86 14.87 4.82
CA GLN A 173 -18.53 14.87 5.41
C GLN A 173 -17.56 14.09 4.51
N LEU A 174 -16.41 14.70 4.24
CA LEU A 174 -15.32 14.07 3.49
C LEU A 174 -14.58 13.07 4.37
N ASP A 175 -14.27 11.91 3.80
CA ASP A 175 -13.33 10.92 4.35
C ASP A 175 -12.41 10.46 3.21
N LEU A 176 -11.15 10.89 3.27
CA LEU A 176 -10.14 10.52 2.28
C LEU A 176 -9.31 9.29 2.70
N GLY A 177 -9.75 8.53 3.70
CA GLY A 177 -9.04 7.35 4.22
C GLY A 177 -8.73 6.28 3.16
N GLY A 178 -9.60 6.16 2.14
CA GLY A 178 -9.42 5.21 1.03
C GLY A 178 -8.50 5.70 -0.11
N ILE A 179 -7.84 6.87 0.04
CA ILE A 179 -6.93 7.41 -1.00
C ILE A 179 -5.68 8.08 -0.39
N ALA A 180 -5.76 8.48 0.87
CA ALA A 180 -4.72 9.31 1.50
C ALA A 180 -3.38 8.59 1.68
N LYS A 181 -3.39 7.29 1.97
CA LYS A 181 -2.16 6.49 2.11
C LYS A 181 -1.48 6.27 0.76
N GLY A 182 -2.26 6.03 -0.29
CA GLY A 182 -1.76 5.98 -1.66
C GLY A 182 -1.14 7.30 -2.08
N TYR A 183 -1.82 8.41 -1.83
CA TYR A 183 -1.27 9.75 -2.09
C TYR A 183 0.05 9.98 -1.33
N ALA A 184 0.10 9.65 -0.04
CA ALA A 184 1.31 9.76 0.77
C ALA A 184 2.46 8.89 0.20
N ALA A 185 2.19 7.66 -0.22
CA ALA A 185 3.18 6.79 -0.84
C ALA A 185 3.75 7.39 -2.13
N GLY A 186 2.91 7.95 -2.99
CA GLY A 186 3.31 8.67 -4.20
C GLY A 186 4.19 9.88 -3.91
N ARG A 187 3.85 10.67 -2.88
CA ARG A 187 4.67 11.80 -2.41
C ARG A 187 6.05 11.33 -1.90
N VAL A 188 6.07 10.28 -1.09
CA VAL A 188 7.33 9.68 -0.59
C VAL A 188 8.19 9.20 -1.76
N ARG A 189 7.62 8.49 -2.74
CA ARG A 189 8.36 8.04 -3.93
C ARG A 189 8.97 9.22 -4.69
N THR A 190 8.23 10.32 -4.80
CA THR A 190 8.72 11.55 -5.44
C THR A 190 9.92 12.13 -4.69
N ILE A 191 9.82 12.30 -3.38
CA ILE A 191 10.92 12.81 -2.52
C ILE A 191 12.17 11.92 -2.66
N LEU A 192 12.00 10.60 -2.60
CA LEU A 192 13.12 9.67 -2.73
C LEU A 192 13.81 9.78 -4.10
N ARG A 193 13.03 9.87 -5.19
CA ARG A 193 13.58 10.03 -6.54
C ARG A 193 14.30 11.37 -6.74
N GLU A 194 13.73 12.46 -6.25
CA GLU A 194 14.33 13.80 -6.30
C GLU A 194 15.65 13.88 -5.51
N ALA A 195 15.75 13.10 -4.41
CA ALA A 195 16.99 12.94 -3.67
C ALA A 195 18.02 12.01 -4.34
N GLY A 196 17.68 11.44 -5.51
CA GLY A 196 18.56 10.52 -6.24
C GLY A 196 18.57 9.08 -5.71
N VAL A 197 17.59 8.68 -4.89
CA VAL A 197 17.40 7.30 -4.47
C VAL A 197 16.81 6.51 -5.62
N THR A 198 17.46 5.42 -6.01
CA THR A 198 17.06 4.53 -7.12
C THR A 198 16.57 3.16 -6.67
N SER A 199 16.64 2.88 -5.37
CA SER A 199 16.21 1.61 -4.76
C SER A 199 15.61 1.88 -3.40
N ALA A 200 14.30 1.68 -3.25
CA ALA A 200 13.61 1.79 -1.98
C ALA A 200 12.34 0.94 -1.96
N ILE A 201 11.92 0.55 -0.75
CA ILE A 201 10.63 -0.07 -0.47
C ILE A 201 9.95 0.72 0.66
N ILE A 202 8.67 0.96 0.49
CA ILE A 202 7.82 1.79 1.34
C ILE A 202 6.64 0.93 1.74
N SER A 203 6.28 0.87 3.02
CA SER A 203 5.07 0.22 3.51
C SER A 203 4.32 1.17 4.43
N LEU A 204 3.14 1.59 4.01
CA LEU A 204 2.26 2.50 4.75
C LEU A 204 0.99 1.73 5.15
N GLY A 205 1.07 0.98 6.27
CA GLY A 205 -0.05 0.20 6.76
C GLY A 205 -0.57 -0.86 5.79
N GLY A 206 0.34 -1.51 5.04
CA GLY A 206 -0.03 -2.51 4.03
C GLY A 206 -0.09 -1.99 2.59
N ASN A 207 -0.11 -0.68 2.37
CA ASN A 207 0.14 -0.09 1.05
C ASN A 207 1.65 -0.14 0.79
N VAL A 208 2.09 -1.01 -0.11
CA VAL A 208 3.51 -1.22 -0.40
C VAL A 208 3.86 -0.58 -1.74
N ALA A 209 4.87 0.27 -1.75
CA ALA A 209 5.36 0.93 -2.97
C ALA A 209 6.88 0.76 -3.11
N ALA A 210 7.36 0.66 -4.34
CA ALA A 210 8.77 0.50 -4.66
C ALA A 210 9.30 1.64 -5.53
N VAL A 211 10.53 2.06 -5.25
CA VAL A 211 11.34 2.89 -6.17
C VAL A 211 12.37 1.97 -6.81
N GLY A 212 12.30 1.84 -8.14
CA GLY A 212 13.20 1.01 -8.92
C GLY A 212 13.24 -0.46 -8.49
N LYS A 213 14.42 -1.07 -8.59
CA LYS A 213 14.74 -2.45 -8.24
C LYS A 213 15.46 -2.54 -6.90
N LYS A 214 15.59 -3.77 -6.39
CA LYS A 214 16.50 -4.06 -5.28
C LYS A 214 17.95 -3.73 -5.66
N PRO A 215 18.85 -3.54 -4.68
CA PRO A 215 20.27 -3.27 -4.93
C PRO A 215 20.99 -4.33 -5.77
N ASP A 216 20.49 -5.57 -5.77
CA ASP A 216 21.03 -6.67 -6.56
C ASP A 216 20.47 -6.72 -8.01
N GLY A 217 19.64 -5.75 -8.38
CA GLY A 217 19.02 -5.66 -9.70
C GLY A 217 17.75 -6.50 -9.88
N SER A 218 17.34 -7.29 -8.89
CA SER A 218 16.08 -8.05 -8.94
C SER A 218 14.86 -7.16 -8.62
N ALA A 219 13.68 -7.58 -9.05
CA ALA A 219 12.42 -6.95 -8.69
C ALA A 219 12.13 -7.12 -7.19
N TRP A 220 11.38 -6.19 -6.63
CA TRP A 220 10.83 -6.31 -5.29
C TRP A 220 9.75 -7.39 -5.25
N THR A 221 9.70 -8.15 -4.17
CA THR A 221 8.67 -9.17 -3.96
C THR A 221 7.80 -8.75 -2.79
N VAL A 222 6.52 -8.55 -3.03
CA VAL A 222 5.52 -8.16 -2.05
C VAL A 222 4.66 -9.37 -1.72
N GLY A 223 4.56 -9.71 -0.43
CA GLY A 223 3.68 -10.76 0.07
C GLY A 223 2.23 -10.26 0.15
N LEU A 224 1.29 -11.06 -0.34
CA LEU A 224 -0.13 -10.82 -0.19
C LEU A 224 -0.64 -11.60 1.03
N GLN A 225 -1.08 -10.87 2.06
CA GLN A 225 -1.53 -11.44 3.33
C GLN A 225 -2.73 -12.35 3.15
N ASP A 226 -2.69 -13.50 3.80
CA ASP A 226 -3.81 -14.45 3.79
C ASP A 226 -4.99 -13.90 4.62
N PRO A 227 -6.16 -13.68 4.03
CA PRO A 227 -7.29 -13.12 4.76
C PRO A 227 -7.78 -13.99 5.92
N ASP A 228 -7.58 -15.31 5.85
CA ASP A 228 -7.98 -16.25 6.91
C ASP A 228 -6.85 -16.54 7.91
N ARG A 229 -5.60 -16.17 7.58
CA ARG A 229 -4.41 -16.39 8.42
C ARG A 229 -3.48 -15.18 8.33
N PRO A 230 -3.72 -14.13 9.13
CA PRO A 230 -2.98 -12.86 9.04
C PRO A 230 -1.46 -12.96 9.21
N GLU A 231 -0.97 -14.06 9.79
CA GLU A 231 0.46 -14.35 9.95
C GLU A 231 1.10 -15.00 8.69
N ALA A 232 0.29 -15.35 7.68
CA ALA A 232 0.74 -16.02 6.46
C ALA A 232 0.50 -15.19 5.20
N TYR A 233 1.15 -15.58 4.12
CA TYR A 233 0.90 -15.06 2.78
C TYR A 233 0.30 -16.15 1.91
N PHE A 234 -0.70 -15.82 1.11
CA PHE A 234 -1.28 -16.74 0.13
C PHE A 234 -0.59 -16.67 -1.23
N GLY A 235 0.18 -15.62 -1.47
CA GLY A 235 0.90 -15.41 -2.71
C GLY A 235 1.86 -14.22 -2.61
N THR A 236 2.59 -14.00 -3.68
CA THR A 236 3.52 -12.88 -3.82
C THR A 236 3.41 -12.24 -5.19
N VAL A 237 3.65 -10.93 -5.27
CA VAL A 237 3.74 -10.20 -6.53
C VAL A 237 5.12 -9.56 -6.66
N SER A 238 5.71 -9.68 -7.84
CA SER A 238 6.96 -8.99 -8.17
C SER A 238 6.67 -7.64 -8.81
N ILE A 239 7.25 -6.58 -8.25
CA ILE A 239 7.06 -5.20 -8.70
C ILE A 239 8.39 -4.48 -8.94
N GLU A 240 8.36 -3.52 -9.84
CA GLU A 240 9.43 -2.57 -10.11
C GLU A 240 8.78 -1.22 -10.40
N ASP A 241 9.19 -0.17 -9.69
CA ASP A 241 8.58 1.18 -9.84
C ASP A 241 7.04 1.18 -9.80
N ALA A 242 6.47 0.38 -8.93
CA ALA A 242 5.03 0.16 -8.82
C ALA A 242 4.62 0.02 -7.34
N CYS A 243 3.34 -0.03 -7.09
CA CYS A 243 2.77 -0.29 -5.78
C CYS A 243 1.87 -1.53 -5.79
N VAL A 244 1.64 -2.05 -4.59
CA VAL A 244 0.63 -3.07 -4.28
C VAL A 244 -0.17 -2.54 -3.10
N VAL A 245 -1.46 -2.32 -3.31
CA VAL A 245 -2.36 -1.83 -2.27
C VAL A 245 -3.47 -2.86 -2.07
N THR A 246 -3.69 -3.23 -0.82
CA THR A 246 -4.67 -4.26 -0.48
C THR A 246 -5.76 -3.71 0.41
N SER A 247 -7.01 -3.90 0.02
CA SER A 247 -8.21 -3.74 0.84
C SER A 247 -8.73 -5.10 1.25
N GLY A 248 -9.05 -5.28 2.54
CA GLY A 248 -9.55 -6.54 3.07
C GLY A 248 -10.39 -6.35 4.34
N ALA A 249 -11.42 -7.17 4.48
CA ALA A 249 -12.34 -7.16 5.61
C ALA A 249 -11.64 -7.38 6.97
N TYR A 250 -10.53 -8.12 6.97
CA TYR A 250 -9.75 -8.49 8.16
C TYR A 250 -8.85 -7.38 8.71
N GLN A 251 -8.66 -6.27 7.98
CA GLN A 251 -7.71 -5.21 8.37
C GLN A 251 -8.25 -4.36 9.52
N ARG A 252 -9.53 -4.04 9.50
CA ARG A 252 -10.18 -3.24 10.54
C ARG A 252 -11.66 -3.60 10.62
N TYR A 253 -12.04 -4.20 11.74
CA TYR A 253 -13.41 -4.66 11.98
C TYR A 253 -13.72 -4.66 13.47
N PHE A 254 -14.99 -4.84 13.80
CA PHE A 254 -15.45 -5.18 15.13
C PHE A 254 -16.49 -6.31 15.04
N GLU A 255 -16.72 -6.97 16.16
CA GLU A 255 -17.73 -8.04 16.25
C GLU A 255 -18.84 -7.62 17.22
N GLU A 256 -20.07 -7.79 16.78
CA GLU A 256 -21.24 -7.59 17.61
C GLU A 256 -22.26 -8.70 17.36
N ASN A 257 -22.73 -9.35 18.43
CA ASN A 257 -23.69 -10.49 18.37
C ASN A 257 -23.25 -11.64 17.45
N GLY A 258 -21.93 -11.88 17.31
CA GLY A 258 -21.37 -12.93 16.46
C GLY A 258 -21.32 -12.58 14.96
N VAL A 259 -21.59 -11.32 14.59
CA VAL A 259 -21.45 -10.79 13.24
C VAL A 259 -20.25 -9.88 13.19
N CYS A 260 -19.41 -10.04 12.16
CA CYS A 260 -18.23 -9.21 11.91
C CYS A 260 -18.62 -8.03 10.98
N TYR A 261 -18.27 -6.81 11.40
CA TYR A 261 -18.53 -5.57 10.67
C TYR A 261 -17.20 -4.90 10.36
N HIS A 262 -16.80 -4.89 9.10
CA HIS A 262 -15.56 -4.26 8.66
C HIS A 262 -15.77 -2.83 8.15
N HIS A 263 -14.69 -2.06 8.09
CA HIS A 263 -14.70 -0.62 7.82
C HIS A 263 -14.93 -0.24 6.35
N ILE A 264 -14.90 -1.17 5.41
CA ILE A 264 -15.13 -0.89 3.99
C ILE A 264 -16.64 -0.87 3.77
N LEU A 265 -17.19 0.33 3.71
CA LEU A 265 -18.62 0.55 3.57
C LEU A 265 -19.00 0.59 2.09
N ASP A 266 -20.12 -0.04 1.75
CA ASP A 266 -20.77 0.10 0.45
C ASP A 266 -21.57 1.42 0.44
N PRO A 267 -21.23 2.37 -0.43
CA PRO A 267 -21.92 3.65 -0.52
C PRO A 267 -23.42 3.55 -0.86
N HIS A 268 -23.83 2.46 -1.51
CA HIS A 268 -25.22 2.25 -1.91
C HIS A 268 -26.10 1.73 -0.79
N THR A 269 -25.56 0.95 0.13
CA THR A 269 -26.31 0.36 1.24
C THR A 269 -26.04 1.03 2.58
N GLY A 270 -24.90 1.75 2.71
CA GLY A 270 -24.40 2.32 3.95
C GLY A 270 -23.87 1.30 4.95
N CYS A 271 -23.84 0.02 4.58
CA CYS A 271 -23.37 -1.09 5.40
C CYS A 271 -21.97 -1.55 4.97
N PRO A 272 -21.26 -2.35 5.79
CA PRO A 272 -20.08 -3.08 5.33
C PRO A 272 -20.37 -3.85 4.05
N ALA A 273 -19.48 -3.78 3.06
CA ALA A 273 -19.69 -4.37 1.74
C ALA A 273 -19.73 -5.90 1.78
N GLU A 274 -20.74 -6.50 1.20
CA GLU A 274 -20.91 -7.95 1.05
C GLU A 274 -20.82 -8.33 -0.42
N SER A 275 -19.64 -8.23 -1.01
CA SER A 275 -19.40 -8.35 -2.45
C SER A 275 -18.90 -9.74 -2.90
N GLY A 276 -18.79 -10.69 -1.97
CA GLY A 276 -18.28 -12.04 -2.24
C GLY A 276 -16.76 -12.13 -2.31
N VAL A 277 -16.02 -11.06 -1.90
CA VAL A 277 -14.56 -11.06 -1.82
C VAL A 277 -14.07 -10.77 -0.41
N LYS A 278 -13.01 -11.48 0.03
CA LYS A 278 -12.33 -11.27 1.31
C LYS A 278 -11.24 -10.21 1.23
N SER A 279 -10.57 -10.11 0.09
CA SER A 279 -9.54 -9.10 -0.16
C SER A 279 -9.34 -8.84 -1.64
N VAL A 280 -8.91 -7.63 -1.94
CA VAL A 280 -8.48 -7.21 -3.28
C VAL A 280 -7.14 -6.52 -3.16
N SER A 281 -6.15 -6.96 -3.94
CA SER A 281 -4.85 -6.31 -4.05
C SER A 281 -4.71 -5.69 -5.44
N VAL A 282 -4.51 -4.39 -5.50
CA VAL A 282 -4.29 -3.65 -6.75
C VAL A 282 -2.81 -3.39 -6.95
N VAL A 283 -2.32 -3.62 -8.17
CA VAL A 283 -0.94 -3.35 -8.59
C VAL A 283 -0.96 -2.27 -9.67
N ALA A 284 -0.35 -1.13 -9.39
CA ALA A 284 -0.31 0.00 -10.33
C ALA A 284 1.01 0.79 -10.21
N GLN A 285 1.22 1.72 -11.14
CA GLN A 285 2.31 2.70 -11.05
C GLN A 285 1.90 3.95 -10.25
N ASP A 286 0.61 4.26 -10.25
CA ASP A 286 0.02 5.35 -9.49
C ASP A 286 -0.50 4.82 -8.15
N ASP A 287 0.14 5.27 -7.08
CA ASP A 287 -0.16 4.85 -5.72
C ASP A 287 -1.54 5.34 -5.27
N THR A 288 -1.93 6.54 -5.68
CA THR A 288 -3.21 7.17 -5.34
C THR A 288 -4.38 6.42 -5.99
N LEU A 289 -4.22 6.10 -7.28
CA LEU A 289 -5.17 5.28 -8.04
C LEU A 289 -5.32 3.89 -7.41
N ALA A 290 -4.21 3.25 -7.05
CA ALA A 290 -4.23 1.90 -6.48
C ALA A 290 -4.97 1.84 -5.15
N ASP A 291 -4.83 2.85 -4.28
CA ASP A 291 -5.50 2.93 -2.98
C ASP A 291 -7.01 3.02 -3.18
N ALA A 292 -7.49 3.98 -3.97
CA ALA A 292 -8.92 4.13 -4.26
C ALA A 292 -9.52 2.89 -4.97
N LEU A 293 -8.80 2.32 -5.95
CA LEU A 293 -9.26 1.14 -6.66
C LEU A 293 -9.31 -0.11 -5.78
N SER A 294 -8.39 -0.28 -4.83
CA SER A 294 -8.46 -1.44 -3.93
C SER A 294 -9.76 -1.46 -3.13
N THR A 295 -10.22 -0.28 -2.68
CA THR A 295 -11.51 -0.10 -2.00
C THR A 295 -12.69 -0.28 -2.96
N ALA A 296 -12.66 0.39 -4.13
CA ALA A 296 -13.73 0.26 -5.12
C ALA A 296 -13.95 -1.19 -5.55
N LEU A 297 -12.88 -1.89 -5.92
CA LEU A 297 -12.97 -3.28 -6.39
C LEU A 297 -13.42 -4.24 -5.29
N PHE A 298 -13.08 -3.94 -4.02
CA PHE A 298 -13.60 -4.69 -2.89
C PHE A 298 -15.12 -4.52 -2.77
N VAL A 299 -15.64 -3.31 -2.92
CA VAL A 299 -17.09 -3.01 -2.90
C VAL A 299 -17.81 -3.63 -4.11
N MET A 300 -17.22 -3.55 -5.31
CA MET A 300 -17.79 -4.07 -6.55
C MET A 300 -17.82 -5.61 -6.61
N GLY A 301 -16.88 -6.28 -5.95
CA GLY A 301 -16.69 -7.72 -6.08
C GLY A 301 -15.99 -8.13 -7.39
N LEU A 302 -15.93 -9.44 -7.63
CA LEU A 302 -15.13 -10.01 -8.72
C LEU A 302 -15.64 -9.61 -10.11
N ASP A 303 -16.93 -9.84 -10.39
CA ASP A 303 -17.48 -9.69 -11.74
C ASP A 303 -17.46 -8.23 -12.20
N ALA A 304 -18.01 -7.31 -11.39
CA ALA A 304 -18.02 -5.88 -11.70
C ALA A 304 -16.59 -5.29 -11.68
N GLY A 305 -15.72 -5.79 -10.80
CA GLY A 305 -14.33 -5.39 -10.77
C GLY A 305 -13.55 -5.83 -12.01
N ALA A 306 -13.82 -7.01 -12.55
CA ALA A 306 -13.25 -7.48 -13.81
C ALA A 306 -13.75 -6.65 -15.00
N GLU A 307 -15.04 -6.28 -15.01
CA GLU A 307 -15.61 -5.40 -16.04
C GLU A 307 -14.94 -4.01 -16.00
N LEU A 308 -14.75 -3.42 -14.81
CA LEU A 308 -14.04 -2.15 -14.66
C LEU A 308 -12.62 -2.25 -15.19
N TRP A 309 -11.89 -3.31 -14.83
CA TRP A 309 -10.52 -3.54 -15.31
C TRP A 309 -10.47 -3.58 -16.85
N ASN A 310 -11.41 -4.26 -17.48
CA ASN A 310 -11.43 -4.45 -18.93
C ASN A 310 -11.90 -3.20 -19.71
N SER A 311 -12.78 -2.38 -19.13
CA SER A 311 -13.50 -1.33 -19.88
C SER A 311 -13.09 0.10 -19.53
N SER A 312 -12.53 0.36 -18.34
CA SER A 312 -12.30 1.72 -17.83
C SER A 312 -11.16 2.49 -18.50
N GLY A 313 -10.21 1.78 -19.11
CA GLY A 313 -8.95 2.38 -19.57
C GLY A 313 -7.98 2.80 -18.45
N LEU A 314 -8.30 2.51 -17.18
CA LEU A 314 -7.39 2.70 -16.06
C LEU A 314 -6.25 1.68 -16.13
N SER A 315 -5.05 2.11 -15.75
CA SER A 315 -3.85 1.24 -15.83
C SER A 315 -3.56 0.60 -14.49
N PHE A 316 -4.10 -0.58 -14.25
CA PHE A 316 -3.87 -1.37 -13.05
C PHE A 316 -3.98 -2.86 -13.33
N GLU A 317 -3.48 -3.67 -12.40
CA GLU A 317 -3.71 -5.10 -12.32
C GLU A 317 -4.29 -5.43 -10.93
N ALA A 318 -4.98 -6.56 -10.80
CA ALA A 318 -5.61 -6.92 -9.54
C ALA A 318 -5.48 -8.42 -9.20
N VAL A 319 -5.48 -8.70 -7.90
CA VAL A 319 -5.64 -10.04 -7.33
C VAL A 319 -6.86 -10.00 -6.42
N PHE A 320 -7.84 -10.86 -6.67
CA PHE A 320 -9.03 -11.03 -5.84
C PHE A 320 -8.94 -12.34 -5.08
N VAL A 321 -9.38 -12.34 -3.83
CA VAL A 321 -9.63 -13.54 -3.04
C VAL A 321 -11.10 -13.54 -2.68
N THR A 322 -11.84 -14.51 -3.22
CA THR A 322 -13.29 -14.65 -3.00
C THR A 322 -13.59 -15.35 -1.67
N ASP A 323 -14.85 -15.30 -1.22
CA ASP A 323 -15.30 -15.90 0.04
C ASP A 323 -15.04 -17.40 0.14
N ASP A 324 -15.06 -18.10 -1.00
CA ASP A 324 -14.71 -19.52 -1.12
C ASP A 324 -13.19 -19.79 -1.21
N ASN A 325 -12.36 -18.75 -1.02
CA ASN A 325 -10.90 -18.80 -1.10
C ASN A 325 -10.33 -19.05 -2.51
N THR A 326 -11.11 -18.88 -3.56
CA THR A 326 -10.58 -18.88 -4.91
C THR A 326 -9.81 -17.59 -5.18
N VAL A 327 -8.62 -17.74 -5.79
CA VAL A 327 -7.78 -16.61 -6.17
C VAL A 327 -7.96 -16.33 -7.66
N TRP A 328 -8.24 -15.09 -7.99
CA TRP A 328 -8.32 -14.60 -9.37
C TRP A 328 -7.30 -13.49 -9.60
N ILE A 329 -6.64 -13.52 -10.74
CA ILE A 329 -5.67 -12.47 -11.12
C ILE A 329 -6.00 -11.93 -12.50
N THR A 330 -5.70 -10.66 -12.73
CA THR A 330 -5.71 -10.09 -14.06
C THR A 330 -4.54 -10.62 -14.91
N PRO A 331 -4.67 -10.72 -16.24
CA PRO A 331 -3.67 -11.30 -17.13
C PRO A 331 -2.26 -10.71 -17.01
N GLY A 332 -2.13 -9.40 -16.76
CA GLY A 332 -0.84 -8.72 -16.61
C GLY A 332 -0.02 -9.19 -15.42
N LEU A 333 -0.61 -9.93 -14.47
CA LEU A 333 0.09 -10.53 -13.33
C LEU A 333 0.61 -11.95 -13.59
N ALA A 334 0.21 -12.63 -14.66
CA ALA A 334 0.54 -14.05 -14.90
C ALA A 334 2.04 -14.36 -14.84
N GLY A 335 2.92 -13.43 -15.21
CA GLY A 335 4.38 -13.57 -15.12
C GLY A 335 4.99 -13.09 -13.80
N ARG A 336 4.24 -12.32 -12.99
CA ARG A 336 4.72 -11.61 -11.79
C ARG A 336 4.11 -12.13 -10.49
N TYR A 337 2.99 -12.84 -10.54
CA TYR A 337 2.35 -13.49 -9.41
C TYR A 337 2.92 -14.89 -9.19
N ARG A 338 3.10 -15.27 -7.93
CA ARG A 338 3.52 -16.61 -7.48
C ARG A 338 2.70 -17.01 -6.27
N SER A 339 2.21 -18.24 -6.27
CA SER A 339 1.45 -18.82 -5.16
C SER A 339 1.59 -20.35 -5.19
N ASP A 340 1.53 -20.97 -4.03
CA ASP A 340 1.35 -22.41 -3.89
C ASP A 340 -0.15 -22.82 -3.98
N ARG A 341 -1.07 -21.83 -3.91
CA ARG A 341 -2.50 -22.04 -4.15
C ARG A 341 -2.81 -21.98 -5.64
N PRO A 342 -3.75 -22.79 -6.12
CA PRO A 342 -4.30 -22.63 -7.46
C PRO A 342 -4.91 -21.22 -7.62
N TYR A 343 -4.77 -20.67 -8.80
CA TYR A 343 -5.40 -19.39 -9.15
C TYR A 343 -5.96 -19.43 -10.57
N GLN A 344 -6.89 -18.56 -10.85
CA GLN A 344 -7.52 -18.36 -12.14
C GLN A 344 -7.11 -17.01 -12.72
N ILE A 345 -7.09 -16.90 -14.04
CA ILE A 345 -6.80 -15.67 -14.76
C ILE A 345 -8.12 -15.15 -15.32
N LEU A 346 -8.41 -13.87 -15.09
CA LEU A 346 -9.56 -13.18 -15.67
C LEU A 346 -9.40 -13.13 -17.19
N GLU A 347 -10.51 -13.25 -17.94
CA GLU A 347 -10.54 -13.22 -19.40
C GLU A 347 -10.97 -11.85 -19.92
#